data_e52c3e174e97961a11c86ba90be868c7
#
_entry.id   e52c3e174e97961a11c86ba90be868c7
#
_cell.length_a   1.000
_cell.length_b   1.000
_cell.length_c   1.000
_cell.angle_alpha   90.00
_cell.angle_beta   90.00
_cell.angle_gamma   90.00
#
_symmetry.space_group_name_H-M   'P 1'
#
loop_
_entity.id
_entity.type
_entity.pdbx_description
1 polymer ?
#
loop_
_entity_poly.entity_id
_entity_poly.type
_entity_poly.pdbx_seq_one_letter_code
_entity_poly.pdbx_strand_id
1 'polypeptide(L)'
;MLESVGNRRLFVLEALGARIQGTCHLPAEAKSWTTPRTRSENRLGVVFVNSLSLPRAASGDSAVQWADALAASGFPSFRVDLPGIGDSEGTTSTDLLDVINAGGFAAVAAAAAHELVDRFQLSGLVLFGHCGGSVSALFAAAACKECKGLVLLDPYFHLPQAKRPRIREELSGWARRSKVGRALSNLYDRARNLKLSVRGSVLPANANTHLLARWKQVAGSELPILLLRAPGIKANGPKPRVGEFDYIEYAVKTAGRKSRVSLEFVQDADHSFANREGRLAVQQHLHDWLARCFVPQASPSNPEAALFPRNLDHQIDNKKPANAPADMGCVVRGN
;
A
#
# COMPACT_ATOMS: atom_id res chain seq x y z
N MET A 1 -0.19 30.61 -11.06
CA MET A 1 -0.44 30.79 -9.61
C MET A 1 -1.23 29.55 -9.18
N LEU A 2 -0.61 28.63 -8.45
CA LEU A 2 -1.27 27.39 -8.01
C LEU A 2 -1.95 27.68 -6.68
N GLU A 3 -3.27 27.60 -6.65
CA GLU A 3 -4.04 27.79 -5.43
C GLU A 3 -3.72 26.66 -4.45
N SER A 4 -3.27 27.02 -3.25
CA SER A 4 -3.02 26.06 -2.17
C SER A 4 -4.31 25.81 -1.40
N VAL A 5 -4.84 24.60 -1.48
CA VAL A 5 -5.88 24.15 -0.56
C VAL A 5 -5.20 23.62 0.70
N GLY A 6 -5.10 24.44 1.72
CA GLY A 6 -4.38 24.10 2.95
C GLY A 6 -2.87 23.94 2.72
N ASN A 7 -2.27 22.87 3.26
CA ASN A 7 -0.85 22.56 3.11
C ASN A 7 -0.52 21.70 1.89
N ARG A 8 -1.44 21.56 0.94
CA ARG A 8 -1.26 20.79 -0.30
C ARG A 8 -0.82 21.70 -1.44
N ARG A 9 0.17 21.27 -2.21
CA ARG A 9 0.65 21.99 -3.40
C ARG A 9 0.90 21.01 -4.53
N LEU A 10 0.51 21.38 -5.75
CA LEU A 10 0.87 20.66 -6.96
C LEU A 10 2.34 20.91 -7.28
N PHE A 11 2.99 19.91 -7.84
CA PHE A 11 4.34 20.04 -8.38
C PHE A 11 4.52 19.18 -9.64
N VAL A 12 5.53 19.53 -10.42
CA VAL A 12 6.00 18.74 -11.56
C VAL A 12 7.46 18.40 -11.33
N LEU A 13 7.83 17.17 -11.64
CA LEU A 13 9.21 16.68 -11.64
C LEU A 13 9.60 16.27 -13.07
N GLU A 14 10.88 16.34 -13.36
CA GLU A 14 11.50 15.73 -14.54
C GLU A 14 12.29 14.50 -14.10
N ALA A 15 11.84 13.31 -14.48
CA ALA A 15 12.52 12.07 -14.12
C ALA A 15 12.75 11.22 -15.37
N LEU A 16 14.01 11.02 -15.75
CA LEU A 16 14.43 10.26 -16.93
C LEU A 16 13.71 10.72 -18.22
N GLY A 17 13.51 12.03 -18.39
CA GLY A 17 12.84 12.60 -19.54
C GLY A 17 11.31 12.52 -19.51
N ALA A 18 10.72 12.03 -18.42
CA ALA A 18 9.28 12.04 -18.24
C ALA A 18 8.86 13.14 -17.25
N ARG A 19 7.80 13.88 -17.60
CA ARG A 19 7.19 14.88 -16.71
C ARG A 19 6.16 14.20 -15.82
N ILE A 20 6.47 14.17 -14.53
CA ILE A 20 5.69 13.53 -13.48
C ILE A 20 4.92 14.59 -12.70
N GLN A 21 3.60 14.44 -12.66
CA GLN A 21 2.72 15.27 -11.83
C GLN A 21 2.62 14.69 -10.43
N GLY A 22 2.61 15.58 -9.45
CA GLY A 22 2.45 15.18 -8.05
C GLY A 22 1.75 16.22 -7.20
N THR A 23 1.41 15.78 -5.99
CA THR A 23 0.89 16.65 -4.93
C THR A 23 1.72 16.43 -3.69
N CYS A 24 2.32 17.49 -3.14
CA CYS A 24 2.96 17.44 -1.84
C CYS A 24 1.98 17.88 -0.75
N HIS A 25 2.10 17.23 0.40
CA HIS A 25 1.40 17.51 1.65
C HIS A 25 2.46 17.85 2.67
N LEU A 26 2.47 19.10 3.13
CA LEU A 26 3.53 19.60 3.99
C LEU A 26 3.02 19.82 5.41
N PRO A 27 3.85 19.58 6.45
CA PRO A 27 3.51 19.91 7.83
C PRO A 27 3.17 21.39 7.99
N ALA A 28 2.28 21.74 8.94
CA ALA A 28 1.80 23.11 9.13
C ALA A 28 2.91 24.13 9.49
N GLU A 29 3.95 23.67 10.17
CA GLU A 29 5.12 24.51 10.55
C GLU A 29 6.05 24.80 9.35
N ALA A 30 5.75 24.24 8.20
CA ALA A 30 6.57 24.32 7.00
C ALA A 30 6.53 25.66 6.25
N LYS A 31 6.14 26.76 6.87
CA LYS A 31 6.15 28.10 6.24
C LYS A 31 7.53 28.50 5.70
N SER A 32 8.60 27.80 6.09
CA SER A 32 9.98 28.05 5.66
C SER A 32 10.58 26.95 4.77
N TRP A 33 9.79 26.10 4.11
CA TRP A 33 10.32 25.03 3.23
C TRP A 33 11.05 25.56 1.99
N THR A 34 10.96 26.85 1.71
CA THR A 34 11.69 27.54 0.63
C THR A 34 13.04 28.12 1.09
N THR A 35 13.34 28.12 2.38
CA THR A 35 14.64 28.58 2.90
C THR A 35 15.60 27.40 2.97
N PRO A 36 16.84 27.51 2.42
CA PRO A 36 17.86 26.50 2.59
C PRO A 36 18.16 26.33 4.08
N ARG A 37 17.68 25.24 4.68
CA ARG A 37 18.09 24.83 6.02
C ARG A 37 19.21 23.81 5.89
N THR A 38 20.11 23.80 6.85
CA THR A 38 21.18 22.83 6.91
C THR A 38 20.60 21.41 6.92
N ARG A 39 21.19 20.51 6.14
CA ARG A 39 20.84 19.08 5.97
C ARG A 39 20.81 18.27 7.29
N SER A 40 20.99 18.95 8.44
CA SER A 40 21.12 18.34 9.78
C SER A 40 19.78 17.96 10.44
N GLU A 41 18.64 18.44 9.95
CA GLU A 41 17.35 18.03 10.46
C GLU A 41 16.90 16.77 9.72
N ASN A 42 16.68 15.68 10.47
CA ASN A 42 16.33 14.36 9.96
C ASN A 42 14.90 14.35 9.37
N ARG A 43 14.73 14.92 8.17
CA ARG A 43 13.43 15.07 7.48
C ARG A 43 13.18 13.89 6.58
N LEU A 44 12.54 12.88 7.10
CA LEU A 44 12.09 11.75 6.31
C LEU A 44 10.77 12.08 5.60
N GLY A 45 10.70 11.90 4.28
CA GLY A 45 9.46 12.02 3.52
C GLY A 45 8.82 10.67 3.23
N VAL A 46 7.55 10.69 2.79
CA VAL A 46 6.82 9.49 2.33
C VAL A 46 6.35 9.72 0.90
N VAL A 47 6.65 8.81 -0.02
CA VAL A 47 6.21 8.88 -1.41
C VAL A 47 5.22 7.76 -1.71
N PHE A 48 4.02 8.14 -2.15
CA PHE A 48 2.97 7.23 -2.60
C PHE A 48 3.09 7.00 -4.10
N VAL A 49 3.30 5.74 -4.46
CA VAL A 49 3.39 5.28 -5.85
C VAL A 49 2.03 4.74 -6.29
N ASN A 50 1.59 5.07 -7.51
CA ASN A 50 0.29 4.65 -8.03
C ASN A 50 0.03 3.14 -7.94
N SER A 51 -1.24 2.80 -7.71
CA SER A 51 -1.75 1.44 -7.82
C SER A 51 -2.38 1.23 -9.20
N LEU A 52 -1.76 0.39 -10.02
CA LEU A 52 -2.22 0.12 -11.40
C LEU A 52 -2.48 1.42 -12.18
N SER A 53 -3.65 1.54 -12.81
CA SER A 53 -4.08 2.73 -13.55
C SER A 53 -4.76 3.80 -12.70
N LEU A 54 -4.81 3.63 -11.37
CA LEU A 54 -5.43 4.62 -10.50
C LEU A 54 -4.56 5.88 -10.40
N PRO A 55 -5.16 7.07 -10.45
CA PRO A 55 -4.42 8.31 -10.21
C PRO A 55 -3.90 8.38 -8.78
N ARG A 56 -3.03 9.35 -8.50
CA ARG A 56 -2.37 9.56 -7.20
C ARG A 56 -3.29 9.74 -5.99
N ALA A 57 -4.60 9.92 -6.20
CA ALA A 57 -5.59 9.96 -5.12
C ALA A 57 -5.89 8.56 -4.54
N ALA A 58 -5.70 7.51 -5.35
CA ALA A 58 -6.07 6.12 -5.08
C ALA A 58 -7.58 5.91 -4.87
N SER A 59 -8.01 4.70 -4.52
CA SER A 59 -9.43 4.38 -4.32
C SER A 59 -10.01 5.15 -3.13
N GLY A 60 -11.14 5.83 -3.33
CA GLY A 60 -11.84 6.57 -2.29
C GLY A 60 -10.97 7.66 -1.62
N ASP A 61 -10.06 8.27 -2.37
CA ASP A 61 -9.12 9.29 -1.90
C ASP A 61 -8.23 8.82 -0.73
N SER A 62 -8.00 7.52 -0.62
CA SER A 62 -7.25 6.94 0.49
C SER A 62 -5.83 7.50 0.61
N ALA A 63 -5.11 7.63 -0.51
CA ALA A 63 -3.76 8.20 -0.51
C ALA A 63 -3.74 9.69 -0.13
N VAL A 64 -4.83 10.42 -0.41
CA VAL A 64 -4.98 11.83 0.03
C VAL A 64 -5.05 11.90 1.55
N GLN A 65 -5.92 11.07 2.15
CA GLN A 65 -6.15 11.06 3.59
C GLN A 65 -4.90 10.60 4.35
N TRP A 66 -4.22 9.55 3.88
CA TRP A 66 -2.96 9.09 4.48
C TRP A 66 -1.86 10.14 4.39
N ALA A 67 -1.71 10.80 3.23
CA ALA A 67 -0.70 11.85 3.05
C ALA A 67 -0.96 13.07 3.93
N ASP A 68 -2.24 13.49 4.10
CA ASP A 68 -2.61 14.57 5.03
C ASP A 68 -2.30 14.21 6.49
N ALA A 69 -2.66 13.00 6.90
CA ALA A 69 -2.41 12.54 8.27
C ALA A 69 -0.91 12.46 8.59
N LEU A 70 -0.11 11.94 7.65
CA LEU A 70 1.34 11.89 7.79
C LEU A 70 1.95 13.30 7.84
N ALA A 71 1.50 14.21 6.98
CA ALA A 71 1.94 15.60 7.02
C ALA A 71 1.58 16.28 8.37
N ALA A 72 0.39 16.03 8.89
CA ALA A 72 -0.02 16.52 10.22
C ALA A 72 0.86 15.94 11.35
N SER A 73 1.42 14.75 11.16
CA SER A 73 2.36 14.09 12.08
C SER A 73 3.83 14.45 11.83
N GLY A 74 4.10 15.46 10.99
CA GLY A 74 5.47 15.95 10.72
C GLY A 74 6.21 15.28 9.58
N PHE A 75 5.61 14.30 8.87
CA PHE A 75 6.20 13.63 7.72
C PHE A 75 5.70 14.25 6.41
N PRO A 76 6.52 15.06 5.70
CA PRO A 76 6.15 15.54 4.37
C PRO A 76 5.84 14.37 3.46
N SER A 77 4.71 14.43 2.77
CA SER A 77 4.21 13.32 1.97
C SER A 77 3.96 13.74 0.54
N PHE A 78 4.28 12.86 -0.39
CA PHE A 78 4.25 13.14 -1.82
C PHE A 78 3.46 12.05 -2.52
N ARG A 79 2.44 12.42 -3.27
CA ARG A 79 1.69 11.51 -4.13
C ARG A 79 2.06 11.81 -5.56
N VAL A 80 2.55 10.84 -6.30
CA VAL A 80 3.01 11.00 -7.69
C VAL A 80 2.20 10.14 -8.64
N ASP A 81 1.96 10.64 -9.83
CA ASP A 81 1.47 9.86 -10.95
C ASP A 81 2.67 9.39 -11.79
N LEU A 82 2.82 8.11 -11.97
CA LEU A 82 3.85 7.55 -12.85
C LEU A 82 3.54 7.86 -14.33
N PRO A 83 4.51 7.81 -15.25
CA PRO A 83 4.28 8.14 -16.65
C PRO A 83 3.14 7.35 -17.27
N GLY A 84 2.25 8.05 -17.98
CA GLY A 84 1.05 7.49 -18.60
C GLY A 84 -0.08 7.19 -17.64
N ILE A 85 0.01 7.59 -16.37
CA ILE A 85 -1.04 7.42 -15.35
C ILE A 85 -1.45 8.80 -14.82
N GLY A 86 -2.74 8.97 -14.52
CA GLY A 86 -3.27 10.21 -13.96
C GLY A 86 -2.98 11.43 -14.81
N ASP A 87 -2.35 12.44 -14.24
CA ASP A 87 -2.04 13.71 -14.91
C ASP A 87 -0.61 13.77 -15.48
N SER A 88 0.20 12.71 -15.32
CA SER A 88 1.56 12.66 -15.85
C SER A 88 1.59 12.40 -17.35
N GLU A 89 2.61 12.94 -18.01
CA GLU A 89 2.79 12.75 -19.46
C GLU A 89 3.06 11.28 -19.80
N GLY A 90 2.77 10.91 -21.04
CA GLY A 90 2.93 9.57 -21.57
C GLY A 90 1.61 8.90 -21.91
N THR A 91 1.70 7.68 -22.39
CA THR A 91 0.54 6.86 -22.74
C THR A 91 0.48 5.64 -21.82
N THR A 92 -0.71 5.32 -21.31
CA THR A 92 -0.91 4.08 -20.57
C THR A 92 -0.69 2.89 -21.50
N SER A 93 0.20 1.99 -21.11
CA SER A 93 0.40 0.72 -21.84
C SER A 93 -0.88 -0.12 -21.83
N THR A 94 -1.22 -0.75 -22.95
CA THR A 94 -2.29 -1.76 -23.02
C THR A 94 -1.99 -2.95 -22.10
N ASP A 95 -0.70 -3.23 -21.87
CA ASP A 95 -0.22 -4.32 -21.03
C ASP A 95 0.38 -3.78 -19.73
N LEU A 96 -0.28 -2.76 -19.13
CA LEU A 96 0.18 -2.07 -17.93
C LEU A 96 0.57 -3.04 -16.79
N LEU A 97 -0.21 -4.10 -16.59
CA LEU A 97 0.07 -5.08 -15.55
C LEU A 97 1.38 -5.83 -15.81
N ASP A 98 1.70 -6.13 -17.07
CA ASP A 98 2.96 -6.78 -17.44
C ASP A 98 4.15 -5.83 -17.26
N VAL A 99 3.97 -4.54 -17.61
CA VAL A 99 4.98 -3.50 -17.35
C VAL A 99 5.27 -3.38 -15.86
N ILE A 100 4.24 -3.34 -15.01
CA ILE A 100 4.40 -3.30 -13.55
C ILE A 100 5.12 -4.55 -13.06
N ASN A 101 4.67 -5.73 -13.48
CA ASN A 101 5.23 -7.02 -13.04
C ASN A 101 6.69 -7.23 -13.48
N ALA A 102 7.11 -6.60 -14.56
CA ALA A 102 8.50 -6.58 -15.03
C ALA A 102 9.37 -5.50 -14.34
N GLY A 103 8.78 -4.61 -13.54
CA GLY A 103 9.48 -3.50 -12.89
C GLY A 103 9.73 -2.31 -13.82
N GLY A 104 8.91 -2.13 -14.86
CA GLY A 104 9.07 -1.07 -15.86
C GLY A 104 9.06 0.35 -15.30
N PHE A 105 8.44 0.56 -14.14
CA PHE A 105 8.43 1.86 -13.47
C PHE A 105 9.57 2.05 -12.44
N ALA A 106 10.41 1.04 -12.20
CA ALA A 106 11.44 1.09 -11.15
C ALA A 106 12.39 2.27 -11.28
N ALA A 107 12.96 2.45 -12.47
CA ALA A 107 13.95 3.50 -12.72
C ALA A 107 13.37 4.91 -12.59
N VAL A 108 12.18 5.15 -13.17
CA VAL A 108 11.54 6.45 -13.12
C VAL A 108 11.04 6.79 -11.72
N ALA A 109 10.52 5.81 -10.97
CA ALA A 109 10.11 6.01 -9.58
C ALA A 109 11.32 6.30 -8.66
N ALA A 110 12.45 5.63 -8.88
CA ALA A 110 13.70 5.91 -8.15
C ALA A 110 14.25 7.31 -8.50
N ALA A 111 14.22 7.72 -9.77
CA ALA A 111 14.65 9.06 -10.20
C ALA A 111 13.72 10.15 -9.62
N ALA A 112 12.40 9.93 -9.61
CA ALA A 112 11.46 10.83 -8.96
C ALA A 112 11.71 10.96 -7.44
N ALA A 113 12.04 9.85 -6.77
CA ALA A 113 12.41 9.87 -5.36
C ALA A 113 13.69 10.68 -5.11
N HIS A 114 14.71 10.54 -5.96
CA HIS A 114 15.93 11.34 -5.90
C HIS A 114 15.62 12.83 -6.04
N GLU A 115 14.87 13.23 -7.07
CA GLU A 115 14.48 14.61 -7.32
C GLU A 115 13.68 15.22 -6.14
N LEU A 116 12.79 14.43 -5.51
CA LEU A 116 12.06 14.86 -4.32
C LEU A 116 12.99 15.10 -3.14
N VAL A 117 13.97 14.23 -2.91
CA VAL A 117 14.96 14.40 -1.83
C VAL A 117 15.74 15.69 -2.02
N ASP A 118 16.22 15.95 -3.22
CA ASP A 118 17.00 17.13 -3.51
C ASP A 118 16.16 18.41 -3.45
N ARG A 119 14.98 18.40 -4.05
CA ARG A 119 14.09 19.58 -4.09
C ARG A 119 13.55 19.98 -2.74
N PHE A 120 13.20 19.01 -1.89
CA PHE A 120 12.62 19.25 -0.58
C PHE A 120 13.64 19.12 0.57
N GLN A 121 14.93 18.94 0.26
CA GLN A 121 16.03 18.82 1.22
C GLN A 121 15.72 17.76 2.30
N LEU A 122 15.31 16.56 1.84
CA LEU A 122 14.99 15.45 2.72
C LEU A 122 16.23 14.64 3.07
N SER A 123 16.23 13.96 4.22
CA SER A 123 17.27 12.99 4.59
C SER A 123 17.11 11.64 3.88
N GLY A 124 15.92 11.39 3.32
CA GLY A 124 15.55 10.20 2.59
C GLY A 124 14.04 10.05 2.50
N LEU A 125 13.59 8.93 1.95
CA LEU A 125 12.18 8.66 1.70
C LEU A 125 11.77 7.26 2.13
N VAL A 126 10.54 7.13 2.57
CA VAL A 126 9.79 5.87 2.63
C VAL A 126 8.98 5.76 1.35
N LEU A 127 9.16 4.68 0.61
CA LEU A 127 8.33 4.37 -0.54
C LEU A 127 7.09 3.60 -0.09
N PHE A 128 5.92 4.09 -0.47
CA PHE A 128 4.63 3.46 -0.19
C PHE A 128 3.98 3.01 -1.49
N GLY A 129 3.58 1.75 -1.55
CA GLY A 129 2.81 1.22 -2.67
C GLY A 129 1.61 0.39 -2.19
N HIS A 130 0.52 0.42 -2.97
CA HIS A 130 -0.65 -0.43 -2.78
C HIS A 130 -0.85 -1.31 -4.02
N CYS A 131 -1.14 -2.59 -3.83
CA CYS A 131 -1.40 -3.53 -4.93
C CYS A 131 -0.27 -3.51 -5.99
N GLY A 132 -0.53 -3.13 -7.24
CA GLY A 132 0.48 -2.92 -8.29
C GLY A 132 1.50 -1.84 -7.96
N GLY A 133 1.11 -0.82 -7.19
CA GLY A 133 2.03 0.17 -6.64
C GLY A 133 3.03 -0.44 -5.66
N SER A 134 2.65 -1.49 -4.91
CA SER A 134 3.59 -2.24 -4.05
C SER A 134 4.67 -2.94 -4.89
N VAL A 135 4.31 -3.47 -6.06
CA VAL A 135 5.27 -4.07 -6.98
C VAL A 135 6.25 -3.01 -7.50
N SER A 136 5.73 -1.88 -7.97
CA SER A 136 6.56 -0.75 -8.46
C SER A 136 7.44 -0.17 -7.35
N ALA A 137 6.93 0.00 -6.13
CA ALA A 137 7.68 0.51 -4.98
C ALA A 137 8.81 -0.45 -4.56
N LEU A 138 8.56 -1.76 -4.58
CA LEU A 138 9.58 -2.76 -4.27
C LEU A 138 10.72 -2.77 -5.30
N PHE A 139 10.39 -2.71 -6.59
CA PHE A 139 11.40 -2.59 -7.64
C PHE A 139 12.19 -1.28 -7.53
N ALA A 140 11.51 -0.16 -7.25
CA ALA A 140 12.15 1.13 -7.06
C ALA A 140 13.06 1.15 -5.82
N ALA A 141 12.63 0.56 -4.70
CA ALA A 141 13.45 0.48 -3.47
C ALA A 141 14.77 -0.26 -3.69
N ALA A 142 14.79 -1.26 -4.58
CA ALA A 142 16.02 -1.98 -4.92
C ALA A 142 17.03 -1.13 -5.72
N ALA A 143 16.59 -0.02 -6.34
CA ALA A 143 17.40 0.87 -7.17
C ALA A 143 17.60 2.27 -6.56
N CYS A 144 16.89 2.60 -5.48
CA CYS A 144 16.85 3.93 -4.88
C CYS A 144 17.71 4.02 -3.62
N LYS A 145 18.82 4.73 -3.67
CA LYS A 145 19.71 4.95 -2.51
C LYS A 145 19.11 5.84 -1.43
N GLU A 146 18.15 6.68 -1.79
CA GLU A 146 17.40 7.57 -0.92
C GLU A 146 16.30 6.83 -0.14
N CYS A 147 15.97 5.59 -0.51
CA CYS A 147 14.97 4.78 0.18
C CYS A 147 15.47 4.38 1.57
N LYS A 148 14.77 4.84 2.60
CA LYS A 148 15.04 4.55 4.01
C LYS A 148 14.05 3.60 4.63
N GLY A 149 12.94 3.33 3.94
CA GLY A 149 11.91 2.40 4.37
C GLY A 149 10.94 2.07 3.25
N LEU A 150 10.21 0.98 3.39
CA LEU A 150 9.27 0.50 2.39
C LEU A 150 7.96 0.06 3.03
N VAL A 151 6.85 0.55 2.51
CA VAL A 151 5.51 0.13 2.92
C VAL A 151 4.81 -0.51 1.73
N LEU A 152 4.40 -1.75 1.89
CA LEU A 152 3.70 -2.53 0.88
C LEU A 152 2.31 -2.88 1.41
N LEU A 153 1.30 -2.23 0.85
CA LEU A 153 -0.09 -2.44 1.20
C LEU A 153 -0.70 -3.48 0.25
N ASP A 154 -1.06 -4.61 0.81
CA ASP A 154 -1.63 -5.78 0.13
C ASP A 154 -0.87 -6.17 -1.16
N PRO A 155 0.47 -6.40 -1.07
CA PRO A 155 1.29 -6.74 -2.21
C PRO A 155 0.95 -8.12 -2.77
N TYR A 156 1.26 -8.34 -4.04
CA TYR A 156 1.19 -9.67 -4.66
C TYR A 156 2.54 -10.05 -5.29
N PHE A 157 2.87 -11.35 -5.26
CA PHE A 157 4.13 -11.89 -5.78
C PHE A 157 3.88 -12.94 -6.88
N HIS A 158 2.74 -12.86 -7.55
CA HIS A 158 2.36 -13.79 -8.61
C HIS A 158 2.00 -13.04 -9.88
N LEU A 159 2.21 -13.68 -11.00
CA LEU A 159 1.75 -13.20 -12.30
C LEU A 159 0.29 -13.60 -12.51
N PRO A 160 -0.51 -12.81 -13.26
CA PRO A 160 -1.84 -13.23 -13.66
C PRO A 160 -1.72 -14.54 -14.41
N GLN A 161 -2.57 -15.50 -14.08
CA GLN A 161 -2.60 -16.76 -14.84
C GLN A 161 -3.03 -16.44 -16.28
N ALA A 162 -2.25 -16.89 -17.25
CA ALA A 162 -2.67 -16.87 -18.64
C ALA A 162 -4.09 -17.47 -18.74
N LYS A 163 -5.01 -16.77 -19.43
CA LYS A 163 -6.38 -17.26 -19.61
C LYS A 163 -6.32 -18.70 -20.08
N ARG A 164 -6.86 -19.61 -19.27
CA ARG A 164 -6.91 -21.04 -19.64
C ARG A 164 -7.63 -21.14 -20.98
N PRO A 165 -7.16 -22.00 -21.93
CA PRO A 165 -7.88 -22.22 -23.16
C PRO A 165 -9.36 -22.55 -22.86
N ARG A 166 -10.31 -21.98 -23.60
CA ARG A 166 -11.76 -22.19 -23.40
C ARG A 166 -12.16 -23.66 -23.24
N ILE A 167 -11.51 -24.57 -23.98
CA ILE A 167 -11.73 -26.03 -23.89
C ILE A 167 -11.53 -26.52 -22.43
N ARG A 168 -10.56 -25.97 -21.70
CA ARG A 168 -10.31 -26.41 -20.34
C ARG A 168 -11.32 -25.79 -19.34
N GLU A 169 -11.90 -24.65 -19.66
CA GLU A 169 -13.00 -24.05 -18.88
C GLU A 169 -14.30 -24.82 -19.05
N GLU A 170 -14.61 -25.27 -20.26
CA GLU A 170 -15.80 -26.10 -20.54
C GLU A 170 -15.71 -27.47 -19.87
N LEU A 171 -14.56 -28.14 -19.95
CA LEU A 171 -14.30 -29.41 -19.25
C LEU A 171 -14.33 -29.23 -17.72
N SER A 172 -13.81 -28.14 -17.20
CA SER A 172 -13.86 -27.83 -15.75
C SER A 172 -15.29 -27.50 -15.29
N GLY A 173 -16.09 -26.86 -16.14
CA GLY A 173 -17.51 -26.59 -15.89
C GLY A 173 -18.35 -27.86 -15.83
N TRP A 174 -18.10 -28.82 -16.71
CA TRP A 174 -18.73 -30.15 -16.69
C TRP A 174 -18.29 -30.97 -15.46
N ALA A 175 -17.00 -31.01 -15.16
CA ALA A 175 -16.46 -31.68 -13.98
C ALA A 175 -17.03 -31.14 -12.65
N ARG A 176 -17.29 -29.87 -12.54
CA ARG A 176 -17.89 -29.27 -11.33
C ARG A 176 -19.38 -29.60 -11.17
N ARG A 177 -20.11 -29.85 -12.25
CA ARG A 177 -21.54 -30.18 -12.23
C ARG A 177 -21.81 -31.63 -11.90
N SER A 178 -20.88 -32.53 -12.15
CA SER A 178 -21.05 -33.98 -11.85
C SER A 178 -20.48 -34.32 -10.46
N LYS A 179 -21.16 -35.26 -9.73
CA LYS A 179 -20.67 -35.73 -8.41
C LYS A 179 -19.28 -36.39 -8.54
N VAL A 180 -19.05 -37.10 -9.62
CA VAL A 180 -17.79 -37.80 -9.93
C VAL A 180 -16.68 -36.80 -10.26
N GLY A 181 -16.97 -35.75 -11.04
CA GLY A 181 -16.00 -34.71 -11.38
C GLY A 181 -15.56 -33.89 -10.16
N ARG A 182 -16.47 -33.64 -9.22
CA ARG A 182 -16.12 -32.99 -7.93
C ARG A 182 -15.22 -33.89 -7.08
N ALA A 183 -15.50 -35.19 -7.00
CA ALA A 183 -14.68 -36.13 -6.26
C ALA A 183 -13.27 -36.22 -6.85
N LEU A 184 -13.15 -36.32 -8.18
CA LEU A 184 -11.87 -36.37 -8.90
C LEU A 184 -11.09 -35.04 -8.76
N SER A 185 -11.76 -33.90 -8.85
CA SER A 185 -11.13 -32.57 -8.61
C SER A 185 -10.58 -32.47 -7.19
N ASN A 186 -11.37 -32.89 -6.20
CA ASN A 186 -10.93 -32.90 -4.80
C ASN A 186 -9.75 -33.85 -4.54
N LEU A 187 -9.77 -35.02 -5.19
CA LEU A 187 -8.67 -35.97 -5.09
C LEU A 187 -7.39 -35.46 -5.76
N TYR A 188 -7.51 -34.85 -6.94
CA TYR A 188 -6.40 -34.20 -7.64
C TYR A 188 -5.83 -33.03 -6.82
N ASP A 189 -6.68 -32.18 -6.24
CA ASP A 189 -6.25 -31.08 -5.39
C ASP A 189 -5.57 -31.58 -4.12
N ARG A 190 -6.09 -32.68 -3.50
CA ARG A 190 -5.45 -33.35 -2.36
C ARG A 190 -4.08 -33.93 -2.74
N ALA A 191 -3.98 -34.62 -3.86
CA ALA A 191 -2.71 -35.21 -4.31
C ALA A 191 -1.67 -34.15 -4.68
N ARG A 192 -2.11 -33.03 -5.30
CA ARG A 192 -1.26 -31.89 -5.60
C ARG A 192 -0.77 -31.21 -4.31
N ASN A 193 -1.64 -31.08 -3.32
CA ASN A 193 -1.31 -30.48 -2.04
C ASN A 193 -0.36 -31.35 -1.21
N LEU A 194 -0.53 -32.68 -1.26
CA LEU A 194 0.41 -33.61 -0.66
C LEU A 194 1.81 -33.51 -1.32
N LYS A 195 1.88 -33.40 -2.64
CA LYS A 195 3.14 -33.19 -3.37
C LYS A 195 3.80 -31.85 -3.01
N LEU A 196 3.03 -30.79 -2.79
CA LEU A 196 3.52 -29.47 -2.38
C LEU A 196 4.01 -29.49 -0.91
N SER A 197 3.32 -30.24 -0.04
CA SER A 197 3.69 -30.39 1.37
C SER A 197 4.95 -31.25 1.55
N VAL A 198 5.13 -32.28 0.74
CA VAL A 198 6.28 -33.22 0.84
C VAL A 198 7.54 -32.69 0.15
N ARG A 199 7.42 -31.79 -0.83
CA ARG A 199 8.55 -31.21 -1.61
C ARG A 199 8.96 -29.82 -1.14
N GLY A 200 8.99 -29.49 0.13
CA GLY A 200 9.48 -28.19 0.66
C GLY A 200 9.44 -27.07 -0.39
N SER A 201 8.42 -26.20 -0.34
CA SER A 201 8.31 -24.90 -1.02
C SER A 201 8.73 -24.83 -2.52
N VAL A 202 8.21 -25.70 -3.35
CA VAL A 202 8.31 -25.46 -4.81
C VAL A 202 7.36 -24.31 -5.15
N LEU A 203 7.93 -23.20 -5.60
CA LEU A 203 7.16 -22.02 -6.04
C LEU A 203 6.17 -22.44 -7.14
N PRO A 204 4.91 -21.96 -7.10
CA PRO A 204 3.97 -22.15 -8.19
C PRO A 204 4.49 -21.59 -9.51
N ALA A 205 4.07 -22.15 -10.62
CA ALA A 205 4.52 -21.75 -11.96
C ALA A 205 4.18 -20.28 -12.31
N ASN A 206 3.19 -19.70 -11.62
CA ASN A 206 2.81 -18.29 -11.78
C ASN A 206 3.51 -17.36 -10.78
N ALA A 207 4.50 -17.82 -10.04
CA ALA A 207 5.28 -16.93 -9.17
C ALA A 207 6.03 -15.90 -10.00
N ASN A 208 5.98 -14.63 -9.60
CA ASN A 208 6.85 -13.60 -10.16
C ASN A 208 8.26 -13.75 -9.55
N THR A 209 9.08 -14.60 -10.16
CA THR A 209 10.43 -14.90 -9.67
C THR A 209 11.35 -13.67 -9.70
N HIS A 210 11.13 -12.75 -10.65
CA HIS A 210 11.87 -11.50 -10.75
C HIS A 210 11.57 -10.59 -9.55
N LEU A 211 10.30 -10.43 -9.20
CA LEU A 211 9.88 -9.66 -8.03
C LEU A 211 10.36 -10.32 -6.72
N LEU A 212 10.29 -11.64 -6.62
CA LEU A 212 10.80 -12.38 -5.45
C LEU A 212 12.32 -12.25 -5.29
N ALA A 213 13.07 -12.16 -6.38
CA ALA A 213 14.50 -11.87 -6.33
C ALA A 213 14.78 -10.46 -5.77
N ARG A 214 14.01 -9.46 -6.21
CA ARG A 214 14.09 -8.09 -5.65
C ARG A 214 13.66 -8.03 -4.19
N TRP A 215 12.62 -8.76 -3.82
CA TRP A 215 12.23 -8.90 -2.43
C TRP A 215 13.36 -9.40 -1.55
N LYS A 216 14.04 -10.49 -1.93
CA LYS A 216 15.17 -11.03 -1.19
C LYS A 216 16.33 -10.02 -1.06
N GLN A 217 16.62 -9.27 -2.11
CA GLN A 217 17.63 -8.21 -2.11
C GLN A 217 17.26 -7.11 -1.09
N VAL A 218 16.04 -6.57 -1.18
CA VAL A 218 15.58 -5.44 -0.35
C VAL A 218 15.38 -5.87 1.10
N ALA A 219 14.73 -7.01 1.35
CA ALA A 219 14.53 -7.52 2.69
C ALA A 219 15.84 -7.95 3.39
N GLY A 220 16.86 -8.32 2.61
CA GLY A 220 18.21 -8.64 3.13
C GLY A 220 19.07 -7.44 3.45
N SER A 221 18.70 -6.23 3.04
CA SER A 221 19.51 -5.00 3.21
C SER A 221 19.29 -4.25 4.53
N GLU A 222 18.63 -4.85 5.51
CA GLU A 222 18.27 -4.23 6.80
C GLU A 222 17.31 -3.03 6.68
N LEU A 223 16.76 -2.77 5.48
CA LEU A 223 15.77 -1.74 5.26
C LEU A 223 14.50 -2.05 6.08
N PRO A 224 13.96 -1.12 6.89
CA PRO A 224 12.67 -1.31 7.53
C PRO A 224 11.57 -1.48 6.49
N ILE A 225 10.78 -2.57 6.62
CA ILE A 225 9.69 -2.88 5.70
C ILE A 225 8.43 -3.14 6.50
N LEU A 226 7.34 -2.45 6.16
CA LEU A 226 6.01 -2.71 6.66
C LEU A 226 5.18 -3.38 5.57
N LEU A 227 4.72 -4.60 5.81
CA LEU A 227 3.73 -5.29 5.02
C LEU A 227 2.37 -5.15 5.70
N LEU A 228 1.42 -4.52 5.03
CA LEU A 228 0.03 -4.44 5.48
C LEU A 228 -0.82 -5.33 4.60
N ARG A 229 -1.62 -6.18 5.20
CA ARG A 229 -2.47 -7.14 4.48
C ARG A 229 -3.92 -7.01 4.90
N ALA A 230 -4.82 -6.94 3.90
CA ALA A 230 -6.24 -7.09 4.14
C ALA A 230 -6.59 -8.58 4.35
N PRO A 231 -7.42 -8.94 5.33
CA PRO A 231 -7.81 -10.34 5.57
C PRO A 231 -8.73 -10.91 4.49
N GLY A 232 -9.18 -10.09 3.53
CA GLY A 232 -10.18 -10.41 2.51
C GLY A 232 -11.61 -10.05 2.95
N ILE A 233 -12.56 -10.02 1.98
CA ILE A 233 -13.92 -9.49 2.12
C ILE A 233 -14.79 -10.19 3.21
N LYS A 234 -14.30 -11.28 3.80
CA LYS A 234 -15.00 -11.98 4.89
C LYS A 234 -14.18 -11.87 6.15
N ALA A 235 -14.77 -11.43 7.24
CA ALA A 235 -14.17 -11.45 8.59
C ALA A 235 -13.70 -12.87 9.01
N ASN A 236 -14.21 -13.89 8.33
CA ASN A 236 -13.67 -15.24 8.22
C ASN A 236 -13.06 -15.43 6.80
N GLY A 237 -12.33 -14.41 6.33
CA GLY A 237 -11.75 -14.39 4.99
C GLY A 237 -11.20 -15.75 4.62
N PRO A 238 -11.27 -16.21 3.38
CA PRO A 238 -10.82 -17.53 3.07
C PRO A 238 -9.37 -17.60 3.55
N LYS A 239 -9.15 -18.34 4.65
CA LYS A 239 -7.86 -19.00 4.82
C LYS A 239 -7.51 -19.48 3.43
N PRO A 240 -6.29 -19.23 2.91
CA PRO A 240 -5.91 -19.70 1.58
C PRO A 240 -6.51 -21.09 1.45
N ARG A 241 -7.32 -21.31 0.41
CA ARG A 241 -8.06 -22.59 0.24
C ARG A 241 -7.05 -23.67 0.50
N VAL A 242 -7.39 -24.64 1.32
CA VAL A 242 -6.45 -25.71 1.69
C VAL A 242 -5.66 -26.11 0.42
N GLY A 243 -4.35 -25.75 0.37
CA GLY A 243 -3.49 -25.92 -0.81
C GLY A 243 -3.28 -24.68 -1.70
N GLU A 244 -3.80 -23.51 -1.38
CA GLU A 244 -3.44 -22.27 -2.06
C GLU A 244 -2.12 -21.74 -1.49
N PHE A 245 -1.17 -21.42 -2.36
CA PHE A 245 0.15 -20.96 -1.94
C PHE A 245 0.06 -19.51 -1.45
N ASP A 246 0.44 -19.26 -0.19
CA ASP A 246 0.51 -17.93 0.36
C ASP A 246 1.87 -17.29 0.03
N TYR A 247 1.86 -16.42 -0.97
CA TYR A 247 3.06 -15.72 -1.43
C TYR A 247 3.60 -14.73 -0.42
N ILE A 248 2.75 -14.12 0.41
CA ILE A 248 3.18 -13.15 1.44
C ILE A 248 3.87 -13.90 2.57
N GLU A 249 3.27 -15.00 3.04
CA GLU A 249 3.90 -15.86 4.05
C GLU A 249 5.25 -16.40 3.55
N TYR A 250 5.31 -16.83 2.29
CA TYR A 250 6.57 -17.26 1.67
C TYR A 250 7.61 -16.13 1.62
N ALA A 251 7.21 -14.92 1.20
CA ALA A 251 8.09 -13.77 1.15
C ALA A 251 8.66 -13.43 2.54
N VAL A 252 7.82 -13.39 3.57
CA VAL A 252 8.23 -13.13 4.96
C VAL A 252 9.18 -14.22 5.46
N LYS A 253 8.87 -15.51 5.25
CA LYS A 253 9.75 -16.62 5.65
C LYS A 253 11.11 -16.60 4.94
N THR A 254 11.18 -16.06 3.73
CA THR A 254 12.41 -16.01 2.92
C THR A 254 13.15 -14.68 3.02
N ALA A 255 12.69 -13.73 3.81
CA ALA A 255 13.30 -12.41 3.97
C ALA A 255 14.70 -12.44 4.64
N GLY A 256 15.03 -13.56 5.33
CA GLY A 256 16.33 -13.71 5.99
C GLY A 256 16.36 -13.25 7.45
N ARG A 257 17.38 -13.68 8.17
CA ARG A 257 17.47 -13.46 9.65
C ARG A 257 17.73 -12.00 10.04
N LYS A 258 18.33 -11.20 9.17
CA LYS A 258 18.64 -9.79 9.42
C LYS A 258 17.54 -8.84 8.93
N SER A 259 16.48 -9.38 8.35
CA SER A 259 15.41 -8.56 7.81
C SER A 259 14.65 -7.82 8.90
N ARG A 260 14.28 -6.57 8.61
CA ARG A 260 13.44 -5.72 9.45
C ARG A 260 12.02 -5.64 8.88
N VAL A 261 11.44 -6.80 8.61
CA VAL A 261 10.09 -6.92 8.03
C VAL A 261 9.07 -7.08 9.15
N SER A 262 8.09 -6.19 9.18
CA SER A 262 6.88 -6.29 9.99
C SER A 262 5.71 -6.66 9.10
N LEU A 263 4.95 -7.70 9.44
CA LEU A 263 3.70 -8.08 8.78
C LEU A 263 2.54 -7.79 9.74
N GLU A 264 1.62 -6.95 9.32
CA GLU A 264 0.45 -6.56 10.11
C GLU A 264 -0.83 -6.73 9.29
N PHE A 265 -1.94 -7.03 9.96
CA PHE A 265 -3.22 -7.26 9.32
C PHE A 265 -4.17 -6.09 9.59
N VAL A 266 -4.75 -5.54 8.53
CA VAL A 266 -5.74 -4.48 8.63
C VAL A 266 -7.11 -5.13 8.70
N GLN A 267 -7.63 -5.30 9.91
CA GLN A 267 -8.95 -5.90 10.13
C GLN A 267 -10.04 -5.08 9.44
N ASP A 268 -11.14 -5.74 9.06
CA ASP A 268 -12.33 -5.13 8.44
C ASP A 268 -12.07 -4.31 7.16
N ALA A 269 -10.92 -4.51 6.51
CA ALA A 269 -10.59 -3.93 5.23
C ALA A 269 -10.69 -4.95 4.10
N ASP A 270 -11.09 -4.48 2.93
CA ASP A 270 -10.95 -5.18 1.67
C ASP A 270 -9.65 -4.77 0.96
N HIS A 271 -9.35 -5.38 -0.18
CA HIS A 271 -8.17 -5.08 -0.98
C HIS A 271 -8.09 -3.60 -1.43
N SER A 272 -9.22 -2.91 -1.57
CA SER A 272 -9.24 -1.52 -2.03
C SER A 272 -8.92 -0.51 -0.92
N PHE A 273 -9.10 -0.90 0.35
CA PHE A 273 -9.04 -0.01 1.52
C PHE A 273 -9.89 1.25 1.35
N ALA A 274 -11.00 1.13 0.61
CA ALA A 274 -11.87 2.25 0.29
C ALA A 274 -12.84 2.59 1.43
N ASN A 275 -13.09 1.67 2.37
CA ASN A 275 -13.92 1.94 3.54
C ASN A 275 -13.18 2.78 4.59
N ARG A 276 -13.94 3.51 5.40
CA ARG A 276 -13.38 4.44 6.40
C ARG A 276 -12.52 3.73 7.45
N GLU A 277 -12.99 2.62 7.95
CA GLU A 277 -12.34 1.81 9.00
C GLU A 277 -10.98 1.30 8.53
N GLY A 278 -10.92 0.72 7.34
CA GLY A 278 -9.66 0.25 6.74
C GLY A 278 -8.66 1.39 6.50
N ARG A 279 -9.13 2.58 6.06
CA ARG A 279 -8.25 3.74 5.89
C ARG A 279 -7.64 4.22 7.21
N LEU A 280 -8.46 4.30 8.27
CA LEU A 280 -7.99 4.71 9.59
C LEU A 280 -7.01 3.68 10.18
N ALA A 281 -7.27 2.40 10.01
CA ALA A 281 -6.37 1.36 10.47
C ALA A 281 -5.01 1.40 9.74
N VAL A 282 -5.01 1.57 8.41
CA VAL A 282 -3.76 1.78 7.64
C VAL A 282 -3.00 3.01 8.15
N GLN A 283 -3.71 4.12 8.38
CA GLN A 283 -3.11 5.34 8.91
C GLN A 283 -2.44 5.10 10.27
N GLN A 284 -3.10 4.38 11.17
CA GLN A 284 -2.55 4.06 12.49
C GLN A 284 -1.30 3.17 12.39
N HIS A 285 -1.36 2.10 11.58
CA HIS A 285 -0.20 1.23 11.37
C HIS A 285 0.99 1.98 10.78
N LEU A 286 0.75 2.89 9.82
CA LEU A 286 1.79 3.74 9.23
C LEU A 286 2.44 4.63 10.28
N HIS A 287 1.63 5.35 11.06
CA HIS A 287 2.10 6.26 12.10
C HIS A 287 2.96 5.52 13.13
N ASP A 288 2.45 4.41 13.67
CA ASP A 288 3.15 3.62 14.70
C ASP A 288 4.46 3.04 14.19
N TRP A 289 4.47 2.56 12.93
CA TRP A 289 5.66 2.01 12.32
C TRP A 289 6.71 3.09 12.05
N LEU A 290 6.32 4.26 11.52
CA LEU A 290 7.22 5.40 11.31
C LEU A 290 7.81 5.90 12.62
N ALA A 291 6.99 6.01 13.67
CA ALA A 291 7.43 6.41 15.00
C ALA A 291 8.47 5.43 15.57
N ARG A 292 8.22 4.12 15.44
CA ARG A 292 9.16 3.08 15.92
C ARG A 292 10.48 3.05 15.16
N CYS A 293 10.44 3.29 13.85
CA CYS A 293 11.60 3.08 13.00
C CYS A 293 12.47 4.33 12.81
N PHE A 294 11.88 5.52 12.87
CA PHE A 294 12.54 6.74 12.40
C PHE A 294 12.50 7.93 13.37
N VAL A 295 11.65 7.88 14.40
CA VAL A 295 11.66 8.89 15.46
C VAL A 295 12.59 8.42 16.56
N PRO A 296 13.61 9.21 16.96
CA PRO A 296 14.45 8.87 18.10
C PRO A 296 13.58 8.70 19.33
N GLN A 297 13.65 7.52 19.98
CA GLN A 297 13.00 7.36 21.28
C GLN A 297 13.75 8.25 22.26
N ALA A 298 13.03 9.16 22.92
CA ALA A 298 13.60 9.94 24.02
C ALA A 298 14.16 8.97 25.05
N SER A 299 15.43 9.14 25.41
CA SER A 299 16.03 8.35 26.50
C SER A 299 15.15 8.48 27.75
N PRO A 300 14.92 7.43 28.53
CA PRO A 300 13.99 7.42 29.65
C PRO A 300 14.32 8.40 30.79
N SER A 301 15.36 9.21 30.63
CA SER A 301 15.83 10.20 31.61
C SER A 301 15.19 11.60 31.49
N ASN A 302 14.25 11.83 30.54
CA ASN A 302 13.56 13.12 30.45
C ASN A 302 12.04 12.92 30.22
N PRO A 303 11.22 12.93 31.29
CA PRO A 303 9.76 12.74 31.18
C PRO A 303 9.02 13.93 30.52
N GLU A 304 9.68 15.06 30.28
CA GLU A 304 9.04 16.24 29.68
C GLU A 304 9.02 16.27 28.13
N ALA A 305 9.70 15.35 27.46
CA ALA A 305 9.73 15.31 25.99
C ALA A 305 8.57 14.51 25.35
N ALA A 306 7.63 14.01 26.12
CA ALA A 306 6.46 13.28 25.64
C ALA A 306 5.30 14.22 25.29
N LEU A 307 5.55 15.27 24.51
CA LEU A 307 4.51 16.14 23.96
C LEU A 307 4.04 15.65 22.58
N PHE A 308 3.51 14.43 22.54
CA PHE A 308 2.49 14.08 21.54
C PHE A 308 1.14 14.05 22.27
N PRO A 309 0.13 14.78 21.84
CA PRO A 309 -1.18 14.71 22.48
C PRO A 309 -1.79 13.33 22.25
N ARG A 310 -1.65 12.47 23.28
CA ARG A 310 -2.52 11.31 23.44
C ARG A 310 -3.87 11.82 23.92
N ASN A 311 -4.69 12.41 23.09
CA ASN A 311 -6.11 12.59 23.40
C ASN A 311 -6.85 13.02 22.14
N LEU A 312 -7.42 12.03 21.48
CA LEU A 312 -8.68 12.15 20.79
C LEU A 312 -9.64 11.17 21.46
N ASP A 313 -9.80 11.30 22.76
CA ASP A 313 -10.98 10.80 23.45
C ASP A 313 -12.16 11.66 23.00
N HIS A 314 -12.84 11.27 21.97
CA HIS A 314 -14.18 11.71 21.71
C HIS A 314 -15.07 11.12 22.81
N GLN A 315 -15.33 11.93 23.85
CA GLN A 315 -16.51 11.76 24.70
C GLN A 315 -17.73 11.75 23.79
N ILE A 316 -18.25 10.54 23.53
CA ILE A 316 -19.60 10.38 23.01
C ILE A 316 -20.53 10.69 24.19
N ASP A 317 -21.02 11.91 24.21
CA ASP A 317 -22.05 12.38 25.14
C ASP A 317 -23.35 11.61 24.83
N ASN A 318 -23.59 10.54 25.58
CA ASN A 318 -24.81 9.75 25.55
C ASN A 318 -25.95 10.56 26.22
N LYS A 319 -26.43 11.62 25.58
CA LYS A 319 -27.71 12.23 25.92
C LYS A 319 -28.83 11.48 25.18
N LYS A 320 -29.53 10.64 25.94
CA LYS A 320 -30.84 10.13 25.57
C LYS A 320 -31.76 11.29 25.19
N PRO A 321 -32.44 11.29 24.05
CA PRO A 321 -33.52 12.24 23.81
C PRO A 321 -34.76 11.83 24.63
N ALA A 322 -35.23 12.76 25.45
CA ALA A 322 -36.49 12.69 26.14
C ALA A 322 -37.65 12.93 25.14
N ASN A 323 -38.62 12.03 25.20
CA ASN A 323 -40.03 12.18 24.83
C ASN A 323 -40.40 13.18 23.71
N ALA A 324 -40.76 12.68 22.55
CA ALA A 324 -41.61 13.36 21.58
C ALA A 324 -43.07 12.84 21.72
N PRO A 325 -44.08 13.72 21.66
CA PRO A 325 -45.49 13.34 21.75
C PRO A 325 -46.01 12.79 20.42
N ALA A 326 -47.00 11.95 20.56
CA ALA A 326 -47.78 11.32 19.51
C ALA A 326 -48.63 12.32 18.69
N ASP A 327 -49.03 11.83 17.51
CA ASP A 327 -50.13 12.31 16.64
C ASP A 327 -49.82 13.48 15.68
N MET A 328 -49.76 13.13 14.42
CA MET A 328 -50.74 13.59 13.42
C MET A 328 -50.59 12.80 12.11
N GLY A 329 -51.71 12.15 11.74
CA GLY A 329 -51.85 11.42 10.51
C GLY A 329 -51.74 12.32 9.26
N CYS A 330 -51.18 11.77 8.21
CA CYS A 330 -51.27 12.36 6.87
C CYS A 330 -51.87 11.34 5.90
N VAL A 331 -53.03 11.71 5.42
CA VAL A 331 -53.86 11.05 4.43
C VAL A 331 -53.17 11.07 3.08
N VAL A 332 -52.97 9.90 2.47
CA VAL A 332 -52.63 9.73 1.06
C VAL A 332 -53.85 10.04 0.21
N ARG A 333 -53.76 10.99 -0.71
CA ARG A 333 -54.61 11.06 -1.90
C ARG A 333 -53.71 10.96 -3.12
N GLY A 334 -54.02 9.94 -3.92
CA GLY A 334 -53.43 9.75 -5.22
C GLY A 334 -54.00 10.73 -6.29
N ASN A 335 -53.18 10.99 -7.27
CA ASN A 335 -53.54 10.96 -8.71
C ASN A 335 -52.26 10.69 -9.47
#